data_277667f596aafb72c49a2f05da4269c3
#
_entry.id   277667f596aafb72c49a2f05da4269c3
#
_cell.length_a   1.000
_cell.length_b   1.000
_cell.length_c   1.000
_cell.angle_alpha   90.00
_cell.angle_beta   90.00
_cell.angle_gamma   90.00
#
_symmetry.space_group_name_H-M   'P 1'
#
loop_
_entity.id
_entity.type
_entity.pdbx_description
1 polymer ?
#
loop_
_entity_poly.entity_id
_entity_poly.type
_entity_poly.pdbx_seq_one_letter_code
_entity_poly.pdbx_strand_id
1 'polypeptide(L)'
;MDKDKNNNNKPKIFIVSDKNYIYKTVFKEELERYDLKIFDSFNQAYYSAYASPPQLIIITMRGAHKKEIKMINDMQLDNMLSNIPILFMLPVDFDFNGIKDEKYFLKDYIKEPLNSYELRYKIESIIYASKSALDANPLTKLPGNSSIMESIKDKLDNDVNFSFAYIDIDNFKSYNDKYGFLRGDEVIMMTSRLIATTVYDISKTMHRGIDKYVFIGHIGGDDFVVMSHPDDIIDISNTVICNFDKIVLSFYDNTDKQRGYIESYDRQKKMQRFPVMSLSIAVIEDVNKKISHYGQISEIASGLKSIAKEKPGSNVIVDRRQGD
;
A
#
# COMPACT_ATOMS: atom_id res chain seq x y z
N MET A 1 -14.56 20.79 -28.19
CA MET A 1 -13.39 21.14 -27.37
C MET A 1 -13.46 20.34 -26.08
N ASP A 2 -13.16 19.04 -26.11
CA ASP A 2 -13.14 18.15 -24.89
C ASP A 2 -12.33 16.89 -25.16
N LYS A 3 -11.12 17.03 -25.72
CA LYS A 3 -10.18 15.91 -25.90
C LYS A 3 -9.00 15.90 -24.93
N ASP A 4 -8.79 16.95 -24.14
CA ASP A 4 -7.59 17.07 -23.29
C ASP A 4 -7.77 16.69 -21.81
N LYS A 5 -9.00 16.35 -21.36
CA LYS A 5 -9.24 15.96 -19.95
C LYS A 5 -8.97 14.48 -19.63
N ASN A 6 -8.76 13.62 -20.63
CA ASN A 6 -8.64 12.16 -20.42
C ASN A 6 -7.19 11.63 -20.43
N ASN A 7 -6.18 12.49 -20.58
CA ASN A 7 -4.79 12.06 -20.74
C ASN A 7 -3.99 11.99 -19.44
N ASN A 8 -4.52 12.50 -18.33
CA ASN A 8 -3.76 12.58 -17.05
C ASN A 8 -3.74 11.28 -16.22
N ASN A 9 -4.37 10.19 -16.69
CA ASN A 9 -4.50 8.96 -15.87
C ASN A 9 -3.95 7.69 -16.55
N LYS A 10 -3.32 7.81 -17.73
CA LYS A 10 -2.74 6.64 -18.41
C LYS A 10 -1.40 6.28 -17.79
N PRO A 11 -1.16 4.97 -17.49
CA PRO A 11 0.16 4.54 -17.02
C PRO A 11 1.26 4.91 -18.01
N LYS A 12 2.33 5.55 -17.54
CA LYS A 12 3.49 5.90 -18.33
C LYS A 12 4.41 4.70 -18.50
N ILE A 13 4.69 4.33 -19.75
CA ILE A 13 5.57 3.21 -20.07
C ILE A 13 6.67 3.69 -21.01
N PHE A 14 7.91 3.36 -20.67
CA PHE A 14 9.05 3.54 -21.57
C PHE A 14 9.29 2.25 -22.35
N ILE A 15 9.53 2.39 -23.65
CA ILE A 15 9.83 1.27 -24.53
C ILE A 15 11.19 1.51 -25.18
N VAL A 16 12.09 0.57 -24.96
CA VAL A 16 13.42 0.56 -25.60
C VAL A 16 13.39 -0.44 -26.74
N SER A 17 13.26 0.04 -27.96
CA SER A 17 13.17 -0.80 -29.16
C SER A 17 13.24 0.01 -30.45
N ASP A 18 13.53 -0.66 -31.55
CA ASP A 18 13.31 -0.12 -32.89
C ASP A 18 11.82 0.21 -33.11
N LYS A 19 11.53 1.46 -33.48
CA LYS A 19 10.15 1.93 -33.72
C LYS A 19 9.39 1.07 -34.72
N ASN A 20 10.07 0.60 -35.79
CA ASN A 20 9.45 -0.25 -36.79
C ASN A 20 9.06 -1.63 -36.25
N TYR A 21 9.80 -2.14 -35.27
CA TYR A 21 9.51 -3.42 -34.65
C TYR A 21 8.23 -3.35 -33.81
N ILE A 22 8.09 -2.33 -32.97
CA ILE A 22 6.92 -2.18 -32.08
C ILE A 22 5.62 -2.08 -32.88
N TYR A 23 5.58 -1.25 -33.92
CA TYR A 23 4.37 -1.08 -34.71
C TYR A 23 3.98 -2.32 -35.52
N LYS A 24 4.94 -3.20 -35.82
CA LYS A 24 4.68 -4.43 -36.58
C LYS A 24 4.33 -5.63 -35.69
N THR A 25 4.87 -5.66 -34.47
CA THR A 25 4.84 -6.85 -33.62
C THR A 25 3.92 -6.69 -32.42
N VAL A 26 3.76 -5.46 -31.91
CA VAL A 26 2.92 -5.19 -30.75
C VAL A 26 1.68 -4.42 -31.23
N PHE A 27 0.53 -4.95 -30.91
CA PHE A 27 -0.76 -4.45 -31.35
C PHE A 27 -0.96 -3.00 -30.92
N LYS A 28 -0.98 -2.10 -31.90
CA LYS A 28 -1.09 -0.65 -31.70
C LYS A 28 -2.27 -0.25 -30.79
N GLU A 29 -3.42 -0.91 -30.93
CA GLU A 29 -4.62 -0.62 -30.15
C GLU A 29 -4.44 -0.86 -28.64
N GLU A 30 -3.71 -1.91 -28.25
CA GLU A 30 -3.46 -2.19 -26.85
C GLU A 30 -2.50 -1.16 -26.23
N LEU A 31 -1.52 -0.69 -27.00
CA LEU A 31 -0.57 0.31 -26.54
C LEU A 31 -1.18 1.73 -26.45
N GLU A 32 -2.27 2.02 -27.15
CA GLU A 32 -2.99 3.30 -27.03
C GLU A 32 -3.60 3.54 -25.64
N ARG A 33 -3.67 2.51 -24.80
CA ARG A 33 -4.13 2.60 -23.41
C ARG A 33 -3.11 3.26 -22.47
N TYR A 34 -1.87 3.38 -22.89
CA TYR A 34 -0.74 3.83 -22.08
C TYR A 34 -0.18 5.16 -22.60
N ASP A 35 0.48 5.92 -21.72
CA ASP A 35 1.34 7.06 -22.11
C ASP A 35 2.72 6.53 -22.48
N LEU A 36 2.98 6.36 -23.79
CA LEU A 36 4.17 5.69 -24.29
C LEU A 36 5.27 6.67 -24.69
N LYS A 37 6.48 6.39 -24.21
CA LYS A 37 7.71 7.05 -24.70
C LYS A 37 8.68 6.00 -25.23
N ILE A 38 9.03 6.11 -26.51
CA ILE A 38 9.88 5.14 -27.21
C ILE A 38 11.29 5.69 -27.34
N PHE A 39 12.28 4.87 -27.03
CA PHE A 39 13.70 5.17 -27.06
C PHE A 39 14.44 4.17 -27.95
N ASP A 40 15.43 4.66 -28.68
CA ASP A 40 16.27 3.84 -29.55
C ASP A 40 17.41 3.13 -28.75
N SER A 41 17.63 3.53 -27.50
CA SER A 41 18.62 2.90 -26.61
C SER A 41 18.21 2.97 -25.15
N PHE A 42 18.68 1.99 -24.35
CA PHE A 42 18.43 1.98 -22.91
C PHE A 42 19.05 3.20 -22.20
N ASN A 43 20.20 3.68 -22.69
CA ASN A 43 20.86 4.86 -22.13
C ASN A 43 19.95 6.11 -22.14
N GLN A 44 19.23 6.35 -23.24
CA GLN A 44 18.28 7.46 -23.33
C GLN A 44 17.10 7.28 -22.38
N ALA A 45 16.55 6.07 -22.28
CA ALA A 45 15.47 5.74 -21.35
C ALA A 45 15.90 5.92 -19.89
N TYR A 46 17.10 5.45 -19.54
CA TYR A 46 17.69 5.56 -18.21
C TYR A 46 17.76 7.02 -17.72
N TYR A 47 18.37 7.91 -18.50
CA TYR A 47 18.45 9.33 -18.12
C TYR A 47 17.08 10.02 -18.12
N SER A 48 16.17 9.63 -19.00
CA SER A 48 14.80 10.17 -19.00
C SER A 48 14.01 9.74 -17.78
N ALA A 49 14.30 8.58 -17.20
CA ALA A 49 13.63 8.05 -16.02
C ALA A 49 13.90 8.90 -14.75
N TYR A 50 15.06 9.55 -14.62
CA TYR A 50 15.33 10.49 -13.53
C TYR A 50 14.44 11.73 -13.58
N ALA A 51 14.19 12.27 -14.77
CA ALA A 51 13.38 13.47 -14.94
C ALA A 51 11.88 13.17 -14.84
N SER A 52 11.45 12.00 -15.29
CA SER A 52 10.05 11.61 -15.37
C SER A 52 9.90 10.09 -15.33
N PRO A 53 9.94 9.49 -14.14
CA PRO A 53 9.96 8.04 -13.99
C PRO A 53 8.71 7.38 -14.59
N PRO A 54 8.88 6.29 -15.38
CA PRO A 54 7.76 5.49 -15.87
C PRO A 54 7.31 4.48 -14.82
N GLN A 55 6.11 3.92 -15.01
CA GLN A 55 5.61 2.82 -14.19
C GLN A 55 6.11 1.44 -14.65
N LEU A 56 6.64 1.36 -15.88
CA LEU A 56 7.23 0.15 -16.46
C LEU A 56 8.21 0.54 -17.56
N ILE A 57 9.30 -0.18 -17.69
CA ILE A 57 10.19 -0.13 -18.87
C ILE A 57 10.06 -1.47 -19.60
N ILE A 58 9.75 -1.43 -20.88
CA ILE A 58 9.74 -2.59 -21.79
C ILE A 58 10.99 -2.55 -22.65
N ILE A 59 11.76 -3.64 -22.69
CA ILE A 59 13.00 -3.73 -23.45
C ILE A 59 12.94 -4.90 -24.42
N THR A 60 13.12 -4.63 -25.72
CA THR A 60 13.24 -5.70 -26.71
C THR A 60 14.69 -6.20 -26.81
N MET A 61 14.86 -7.50 -26.58
CA MET A 61 16.20 -8.14 -26.54
C MET A 61 16.61 -8.70 -27.89
N ARG A 62 16.68 -7.88 -28.91
CA ARG A 62 17.23 -8.25 -30.22
C ARG A 62 18.69 -7.82 -30.29
N GLY A 63 19.60 -8.68 -29.82
CA GLY A 63 21.03 -8.43 -29.85
C GLY A 63 21.55 -7.57 -28.70
N ALA A 64 21.12 -7.88 -27.46
CA ALA A 64 21.59 -7.17 -26.28
C ALA A 64 23.09 -7.24 -26.13
N HIS A 65 23.73 -6.09 -26.17
CA HIS A 65 25.17 -5.98 -25.93
C HIS A 65 25.47 -6.01 -24.42
N LYS A 66 26.60 -6.61 -24.02
CA LYS A 66 27.06 -6.66 -22.61
C LYS A 66 26.99 -5.31 -21.90
N LYS A 67 27.18 -4.20 -22.64
CA LYS A 67 27.09 -2.84 -22.09
C LYS A 67 25.69 -2.46 -21.63
N GLU A 68 24.64 -2.86 -22.37
CA GLU A 68 23.24 -2.59 -22.00
C GLU A 68 22.83 -3.42 -20.79
N ILE A 69 23.23 -4.68 -20.74
CA ILE A 69 23.01 -5.56 -19.58
C ILE A 69 23.62 -4.94 -18.32
N LYS A 70 24.85 -4.44 -18.39
CA LYS A 70 25.49 -3.76 -17.27
C LYS A 70 24.68 -2.54 -16.81
N MET A 71 24.24 -1.69 -17.73
CA MET A 71 23.44 -0.50 -17.39
C MET A 71 22.09 -0.86 -16.76
N ILE A 72 21.45 -1.95 -17.21
CA ILE A 72 20.21 -2.45 -16.62
C ILE A 72 20.45 -2.91 -15.18
N ASN A 73 21.55 -3.63 -14.94
CA ASN A 73 21.95 -4.02 -13.59
C ASN A 73 22.26 -2.80 -12.71
N ASP A 74 22.96 -1.81 -13.23
CA ASP A 74 23.27 -0.57 -12.51
C ASP A 74 21.96 0.17 -12.12
N MET A 75 20.96 0.22 -13.02
CA MET A 75 19.65 0.79 -12.72
C MET A 75 18.92 0.02 -11.60
N GLN A 76 19.02 -1.31 -11.59
CA GLN A 76 18.38 -2.13 -10.54
C GLN A 76 19.05 -1.98 -9.17
N LEU A 77 20.25 -1.42 -9.11
CA LEU A 77 20.97 -1.10 -7.87
C LEU A 77 20.83 0.38 -7.49
N ASP A 78 20.26 1.21 -8.35
CA ASP A 78 20.06 2.64 -8.12
C ASP A 78 18.96 2.88 -7.08
N ASN A 79 19.20 3.78 -6.13
CA ASN A 79 18.26 4.06 -5.04
C ASN A 79 16.93 4.68 -5.50
N MET A 80 16.92 5.42 -6.62
CA MET A 80 15.72 6.06 -7.14
C MET A 80 14.98 5.21 -8.18
N LEU A 81 15.72 4.47 -9.00
CA LEU A 81 15.18 3.79 -10.18
C LEU A 81 14.99 2.27 -9.99
N SER A 82 15.56 1.68 -8.93
CA SER A 82 15.51 0.23 -8.66
C SER A 82 14.10 -0.35 -8.53
N ASN A 83 13.14 0.49 -8.18
CA ASN A 83 11.73 0.11 -8.01
C ASN A 83 10.94 0.14 -9.33
N ILE A 84 11.51 0.66 -10.44
CA ILE A 84 10.84 0.65 -11.74
C ILE A 84 10.98 -0.76 -12.32
N PRO A 85 9.87 -1.47 -12.53
CA PRO A 85 9.91 -2.82 -13.11
C PRO A 85 10.35 -2.78 -14.56
N ILE A 86 11.00 -3.86 -14.99
CA ILE A 86 11.44 -4.05 -16.38
C ILE A 86 10.81 -5.33 -16.93
N LEU A 87 10.12 -5.22 -18.06
CA LEU A 87 9.61 -6.35 -18.84
C LEU A 87 10.47 -6.55 -20.09
N PHE A 88 11.08 -7.72 -20.22
CA PHE A 88 11.86 -8.07 -21.39
C PHE A 88 10.99 -8.77 -22.44
N MET A 89 11.06 -8.29 -23.67
CA MET A 89 10.50 -8.97 -24.84
C MET A 89 11.62 -9.77 -25.50
N LEU A 90 11.55 -11.10 -25.41
CA LEU A 90 12.58 -12.00 -25.88
C LEU A 90 12.22 -12.62 -27.23
N PRO A 91 13.16 -12.75 -28.18
CA PRO A 91 12.92 -13.53 -29.39
C PRO A 91 12.69 -15.02 -29.06
N VAL A 92 12.11 -15.74 -30.00
CA VAL A 92 11.76 -17.16 -29.84
C VAL A 92 12.98 -18.04 -29.54
N ASP A 93 14.11 -17.70 -30.12
CA ASP A 93 15.40 -18.39 -30.04
C ASP A 93 16.36 -17.84 -28.96
N PHE A 94 15.83 -17.05 -28.02
CA PHE A 94 16.66 -16.45 -26.96
C PHE A 94 17.38 -17.50 -26.12
N ASP A 95 18.71 -17.41 -26.09
CA ASP A 95 19.57 -18.30 -25.29
C ASP A 95 19.80 -17.77 -23.87
N PHE A 96 19.20 -18.42 -22.89
CA PHE A 96 19.38 -18.09 -21.47
C PHE A 96 20.78 -18.44 -20.93
N ASN A 97 21.52 -19.35 -21.59
CA ASN A 97 22.87 -19.70 -21.12
C ASN A 97 23.84 -18.51 -21.23
N GLY A 98 23.60 -17.62 -22.19
CA GLY A 98 24.43 -16.42 -22.36
C GLY A 98 24.33 -15.40 -21.23
N ILE A 99 23.31 -15.50 -20.34
CA ILE A 99 23.06 -14.57 -19.24
C ILE A 99 23.01 -15.23 -17.86
N LYS A 100 23.34 -16.51 -17.74
CA LYS A 100 23.22 -17.28 -16.48
C LYS A 100 24.00 -16.70 -15.29
N ASP A 101 25.07 -15.97 -15.56
CA ASP A 101 25.94 -15.36 -14.56
C ASP A 101 25.48 -13.93 -14.18
N GLU A 102 24.47 -13.37 -14.85
CA GLU A 102 23.93 -12.03 -14.61
C GLU A 102 22.79 -12.08 -13.58
N LYS A 103 23.13 -11.85 -12.33
CA LYS A 103 22.35 -12.16 -11.13
C LYS A 103 20.98 -11.47 -11.02
N TYR A 104 20.75 -10.33 -11.68
CA TYR A 104 19.51 -9.52 -11.50
C TYR A 104 18.82 -9.14 -12.81
N PHE A 105 19.36 -9.58 -13.92
CA PHE A 105 19.03 -9.09 -15.24
C PHE A 105 17.59 -9.37 -15.66
N LEU A 106 17.10 -10.58 -15.51
CA LEU A 106 15.84 -11.02 -16.10
C LEU A 106 14.82 -11.46 -15.03
N LYS A 107 14.06 -10.51 -14.49
CA LYS A 107 12.99 -10.82 -13.53
C LYS A 107 11.67 -11.17 -14.21
N ASP A 108 11.26 -10.39 -15.20
CA ASP A 108 10.02 -10.55 -15.93
C ASP A 108 10.26 -10.51 -17.44
N TYR A 109 9.69 -11.48 -18.15
CA TYR A 109 9.82 -11.52 -19.61
C TYR A 109 8.56 -12.09 -20.28
N ILE A 110 8.45 -11.83 -21.57
CA ILE A 110 7.49 -12.42 -22.50
C ILE A 110 8.25 -12.84 -23.78
N LYS A 111 7.91 -14.00 -24.34
CA LYS A 111 8.54 -14.51 -25.58
C LYS A 111 7.68 -14.26 -26.79
N GLU A 112 8.35 -14.07 -27.95
CA GLU A 112 7.68 -14.08 -29.24
C GLU A 112 7.20 -15.50 -29.63
N PRO A 113 6.14 -15.66 -30.44
CA PRO A 113 5.26 -14.61 -30.96
C PRO A 113 4.35 -14.05 -29.85
N LEU A 114 4.14 -12.72 -29.88
CA LEU A 114 3.36 -12.03 -28.84
C LEU A 114 1.86 -12.15 -29.11
N ASN A 115 1.12 -12.46 -28.04
CA ASN A 115 -0.33 -12.36 -27.98
C ASN A 115 -0.71 -11.04 -27.29
N SER A 116 -1.64 -10.24 -27.88
CA SER A 116 -2.04 -8.94 -27.33
C SER A 116 -2.63 -9.03 -25.94
N TYR A 117 -3.46 -10.03 -25.67
CA TYR A 117 -4.06 -10.23 -24.35
C TYR A 117 -3.01 -10.64 -23.31
N GLU A 118 -2.07 -11.50 -23.67
CA GLU A 118 -0.98 -11.93 -22.80
C GLU A 118 -0.07 -10.73 -22.45
N LEU A 119 0.30 -9.93 -23.45
CA LEU A 119 1.12 -8.73 -23.23
C LEU A 119 0.40 -7.74 -22.31
N ARG A 120 -0.87 -7.45 -22.58
CA ARG A 120 -1.67 -6.55 -21.74
C ARG A 120 -1.74 -7.06 -20.30
N TYR A 121 -2.13 -8.31 -20.11
CA TYR A 121 -2.22 -8.91 -18.79
C TYR A 121 -0.89 -8.85 -18.04
N LYS A 122 0.21 -9.13 -18.71
CA LYS A 122 1.56 -9.07 -18.14
C LYS A 122 1.93 -7.63 -17.72
N ILE A 123 1.67 -6.64 -18.57
CA ILE A 123 1.90 -5.22 -18.27
C ILE A 123 1.09 -4.79 -17.05
N GLU A 124 -0.22 -5.04 -17.06
CA GLU A 124 -1.12 -4.66 -15.96
C GLU A 124 -0.72 -5.34 -14.65
N SER A 125 -0.40 -6.63 -14.70
CA SER A 125 0.05 -7.42 -13.53
C SER A 125 1.36 -6.87 -12.93
N ILE A 126 2.34 -6.54 -13.76
CA ILE A 126 3.63 -6.01 -13.30
C ILE A 126 3.45 -4.61 -12.67
N ILE A 127 2.70 -3.73 -13.33
CA ILE A 127 2.44 -2.37 -12.81
C ILE A 127 1.68 -2.47 -11.48
N TYR A 128 0.67 -3.32 -11.39
CA TYR A 128 -0.08 -3.54 -10.15
C TYR A 128 0.80 -4.09 -9.03
N ALA A 129 1.59 -5.12 -9.29
CA ALA A 129 2.49 -5.72 -8.31
C ALA A 129 3.55 -4.72 -7.79
N SER A 130 4.14 -3.93 -8.70
CA SER A 130 5.12 -2.90 -8.33
C SER A 130 4.49 -1.80 -7.48
N LYS A 131 3.32 -1.30 -7.87
CA LYS A 131 2.58 -0.27 -7.13
C LYS A 131 2.21 -0.76 -5.73
N SER A 132 1.70 -1.99 -5.63
CA SER A 132 1.32 -2.60 -4.34
C SER A 132 2.54 -2.81 -3.44
N ALA A 133 3.67 -3.26 -4.01
CA ALA A 133 4.90 -3.47 -3.24
C ALA A 133 5.49 -2.15 -2.69
N LEU A 134 5.42 -1.07 -3.46
CA LEU A 134 5.89 0.27 -3.05
C LEU A 134 4.99 0.91 -2.00
N ASP A 135 3.68 0.65 -2.05
CA ASP A 135 2.71 1.20 -1.12
C ASP A 135 2.62 0.41 0.20
N ALA A 136 2.95 -0.89 0.18
CA ALA A 136 2.88 -1.72 1.37
C ALA A 136 3.82 -1.24 2.48
N ASN A 137 3.29 -1.15 3.70
CA ASN A 137 4.11 -0.83 4.87
C ASN A 137 5.26 -1.86 5.04
N PRO A 138 6.52 -1.43 5.19
CA PRO A 138 7.67 -2.34 5.20
C PRO A 138 7.67 -3.31 6.39
N LEU A 139 7.08 -2.92 7.54
CA LEU A 139 7.03 -3.71 8.75
C LEU A 139 5.86 -4.71 8.74
N THR A 140 4.64 -4.22 8.54
CA THR A 140 3.41 -5.04 8.66
C THR A 140 3.01 -5.72 7.35
N LYS A 141 3.51 -5.25 6.21
CA LYS A 141 3.12 -5.65 4.85
C LYS A 141 1.67 -5.34 4.49
N LEU A 142 0.96 -4.61 5.35
CA LEU A 142 -0.38 -4.12 5.03
C LEU A 142 -0.32 -3.02 3.97
N PRO A 143 -1.37 -2.88 3.15
CA PRO A 143 -1.53 -1.77 2.20
C PRO A 143 -1.36 -0.41 2.88
N GLY A 144 -0.66 0.51 2.20
CA GLY A 144 -0.42 1.88 2.67
C GLY A 144 -1.44 2.89 2.14
N ASN A 145 -1.04 4.17 2.20
CA ASN A 145 -1.92 5.30 1.91
C ASN A 145 -2.54 5.27 0.50
N SER A 146 -1.77 4.91 -0.53
CA SER A 146 -2.28 4.90 -1.90
C SER A 146 -3.36 3.83 -2.09
N SER A 147 -3.13 2.63 -1.56
CA SER A 147 -4.10 1.52 -1.61
C SER A 147 -5.35 1.81 -0.76
N ILE A 148 -5.19 2.47 0.39
CA ILE A 148 -6.31 2.92 1.23
C ILE A 148 -7.22 3.87 0.43
N MET A 149 -6.64 4.90 -0.20
CA MET A 149 -7.37 5.88 -1.01
C MET A 149 -8.05 5.24 -2.21
N GLU A 150 -7.36 4.32 -2.91
CA GLU A 150 -7.90 3.59 -4.06
C GLU A 150 -9.07 2.70 -3.65
N SER A 151 -8.97 1.99 -2.53
CA SER A 151 -10.06 1.15 -2.00
C SER A 151 -11.29 1.97 -1.58
N ILE A 152 -11.09 3.12 -0.94
CA ILE A 152 -12.21 4.03 -0.60
C ILE A 152 -12.89 4.51 -1.88
N LYS A 153 -12.12 4.99 -2.85
CA LYS A 153 -12.65 5.49 -4.11
C LYS A 153 -13.41 4.42 -4.88
N ASP A 154 -12.84 3.23 -5.00
CA ASP A 154 -13.49 2.10 -5.68
C ASP A 154 -14.84 1.76 -5.04
N LYS A 155 -14.92 1.73 -3.70
CA LYS A 155 -16.18 1.47 -3.00
C LYS A 155 -17.23 2.58 -3.21
N LEU A 156 -16.81 3.86 -3.22
CA LEU A 156 -17.69 4.98 -3.50
C LEU A 156 -18.16 4.99 -4.96
N ASP A 157 -17.27 4.79 -5.92
CA ASP A 157 -17.58 4.80 -7.36
C ASP A 157 -18.50 3.62 -7.75
N ASN A 158 -18.43 2.48 -7.05
CA ASN A 158 -19.28 1.30 -7.26
C ASN A 158 -20.50 1.23 -6.32
N ASP A 159 -20.80 2.29 -5.58
CA ASP A 159 -21.92 2.38 -4.61
C ASP A 159 -21.93 1.21 -3.61
N VAL A 160 -20.76 0.76 -3.18
CA VAL A 160 -20.62 -0.26 -2.14
C VAL A 160 -20.72 0.40 -0.78
N ASN A 161 -21.83 0.18 -0.05
CA ASN A 161 -21.96 0.71 1.31
C ASN A 161 -21.00 0.00 2.26
N PHE A 162 -20.13 0.76 2.91
CA PHE A 162 -19.12 0.26 3.85
C PHE A 162 -18.99 1.18 5.05
N SER A 163 -18.40 0.68 6.12
CA SER A 163 -17.97 1.48 7.27
C SER A 163 -16.46 1.54 7.35
N PHE A 164 -15.97 2.62 7.94
CA PHE A 164 -14.55 2.92 8.07
C PHE A 164 -14.15 3.10 9.53
N ALA A 165 -13.11 2.43 9.99
CA ALA A 165 -12.53 2.62 11.30
C ALA A 165 -11.07 3.09 11.17
N TYR A 166 -10.74 4.15 11.89
CA TYR A 166 -9.38 4.62 12.12
C TYR A 166 -8.92 4.18 13.50
N ILE A 167 -7.80 3.50 13.60
CA ILE A 167 -7.28 2.90 14.83
C ILE A 167 -5.91 3.50 15.12
N ASP A 168 -5.68 3.96 16.35
CA ASP A 168 -4.45 4.58 16.82
C ASP A 168 -4.02 3.95 18.15
N ILE A 169 -2.71 3.72 18.31
CA ILE A 169 -2.16 3.20 19.58
C ILE A 169 -1.76 4.38 20.46
N ASP A 170 -2.55 4.65 21.50
CA ASP A 170 -2.26 5.71 22.45
C ASP A 170 -0.97 5.43 23.24
N ASN A 171 -0.24 6.49 23.58
CA ASN A 171 1.02 6.45 24.35
C ASN A 171 2.16 5.66 23.67
N PHE A 172 2.03 5.29 22.39
CA PHE A 172 3.03 4.49 21.67
C PHE A 172 4.40 5.18 21.62
N LYS A 173 4.44 6.50 21.42
CA LYS A 173 5.70 7.25 21.46
C LYS A 173 6.41 7.11 22.80
N SER A 174 5.69 7.27 23.92
CA SER A 174 6.25 7.17 25.27
C SER A 174 6.76 5.76 25.55
N TYR A 175 6.12 4.75 24.99
CA TYR A 175 6.57 3.37 25.03
C TYR A 175 7.91 3.20 24.28
N ASN A 176 8.02 3.71 23.03
CA ASN A 176 9.25 3.68 22.25
C ASN A 176 10.40 4.42 22.93
N ASP A 177 10.13 5.57 23.53
CA ASP A 177 11.13 6.37 24.23
C ASP A 177 11.70 5.62 25.45
N LYS A 178 10.92 4.75 26.08
CA LYS A 178 11.35 3.93 27.22
C LYS A 178 11.95 2.58 26.83
N TYR A 179 11.27 1.84 25.95
CA TYR A 179 11.58 0.43 25.64
C TYR A 179 12.38 0.25 24.34
N GLY A 180 12.51 1.30 23.53
CA GLY A 180 13.20 1.31 22.26
C GLY A 180 12.32 0.87 21.07
N PHE A 181 12.74 1.29 19.87
CA PHE A 181 11.99 1.10 18.64
C PHE A 181 11.76 -0.37 18.25
N LEU A 182 12.71 -1.27 18.55
CA LEU A 182 12.55 -2.69 18.24
C LEU A 182 11.36 -3.32 18.98
N ARG A 183 11.16 -2.96 20.25
CA ARG A 183 9.99 -3.40 21.01
C ARG A 183 8.70 -2.73 20.53
N GLY A 184 8.80 -1.48 20.07
CA GLY A 184 7.67 -0.81 19.39
C GLY A 184 7.25 -1.50 18.11
N ASP A 185 8.21 -1.91 17.30
CA ASP A 185 7.93 -2.67 16.04
C ASP A 185 7.20 -3.99 16.35
N GLU A 186 7.56 -4.69 17.45
CA GLU A 186 6.84 -5.89 17.90
C GLU A 186 5.38 -5.59 18.27
N VAL A 187 5.11 -4.45 18.93
CA VAL A 187 3.74 -3.99 19.24
C VAL A 187 2.96 -3.70 17.97
N ILE A 188 3.55 -2.98 17.01
CA ILE A 188 2.92 -2.69 15.70
C ILE A 188 2.59 -3.99 14.97
N MET A 189 3.53 -4.95 14.89
CA MET A 189 3.31 -6.24 14.26
C MET A 189 2.23 -7.06 14.96
N MET A 190 2.21 -7.06 16.28
CA MET A 190 1.16 -7.72 17.06
C MET A 190 -0.20 -7.09 16.77
N THR A 191 -0.30 -5.76 16.80
CA THR A 191 -1.54 -5.03 16.55
C THR A 191 -2.06 -5.28 15.14
N SER A 192 -1.19 -5.24 14.12
CA SER A 192 -1.57 -5.51 12.73
C SER A 192 -2.15 -6.91 12.55
N ARG A 193 -1.54 -7.93 13.16
CA ARG A 193 -2.02 -9.32 13.11
C ARG A 193 -3.33 -9.49 13.86
N LEU A 194 -3.46 -8.85 15.03
CA LEU A 194 -4.68 -8.85 15.81
C LEU A 194 -5.86 -8.27 15.02
N ILE A 195 -5.66 -7.11 14.39
CA ILE A 195 -6.68 -6.49 13.53
C ILE A 195 -7.04 -7.45 12.38
N ALA A 196 -6.05 -7.96 11.66
CA ALA A 196 -6.28 -8.82 10.50
C ALA A 196 -7.04 -10.09 10.85
N THR A 197 -6.66 -10.79 11.93
CA THR A 197 -7.35 -12.01 12.36
C THR A 197 -8.77 -11.72 12.82
N THR A 198 -8.99 -10.65 13.61
CA THR A 198 -10.32 -10.27 14.10
C THR A 198 -11.26 -9.92 12.94
N VAL A 199 -10.80 -9.12 11.97
CA VAL A 199 -11.59 -8.75 10.80
C VAL A 199 -11.95 -9.98 9.98
N TYR A 200 -10.97 -10.84 9.71
CA TYR A 200 -11.19 -12.07 8.94
C TYR A 200 -12.20 -13.00 9.62
N ASP A 201 -12.07 -13.24 10.92
CA ASP A 201 -12.92 -14.19 11.67
C ASP A 201 -14.36 -13.70 11.74
N ILE A 202 -14.59 -12.40 12.01
CA ILE A 202 -15.94 -11.83 12.06
C ILE A 202 -16.58 -11.83 10.67
N SER A 203 -15.90 -11.33 9.65
CA SER A 203 -16.45 -11.24 8.30
C SER A 203 -16.75 -12.61 7.71
N LYS A 204 -15.93 -13.64 8.00
CA LYS A 204 -16.16 -15.02 7.58
C LYS A 204 -17.38 -15.62 8.26
N THR A 205 -17.56 -15.39 9.57
CA THR A 205 -18.68 -15.92 10.34
C THR A 205 -20.01 -15.37 9.83
N MET A 206 -20.03 -14.10 9.40
CA MET A 206 -21.24 -13.45 8.89
C MET A 206 -21.55 -13.79 7.43
N HIS A 207 -20.74 -14.65 6.75
CA HIS A 207 -20.94 -15.07 5.34
C HIS A 207 -21.09 -13.88 4.35
N ARG A 208 -20.50 -12.73 4.66
CA ARG A 208 -20.56 -11.53 3.83
C ARG A 208 -19.29 -11.46 3.00
N GLY A 209 -19.41 -11.41 1.70
CA GLY A 209 -18.29 -11.43 0.73
C GLY A 209 -17.09 -10.61 1.18
N ILE A 210 -16.08 -11.28 1.73
CA ILE A 210 -14.87 -10.66 2.31
C ILE A 210 -14.25 -9.71 1.31
N ASP A 211 -14.12 -10.15 0.05
CA ASP A 211 -13.44 -9.39 -1.01
C ASP A 211 -14.11 -8.05 -1.36
N LYS A 212 -15.41 -7.91 -1.10
CA LYS A 212 -16.15 -6.71 -1.46
C LYS A 212 -16.06 -5.61 -0.40
N TYR A 213 -16.11 -5.98 0.87
CA TYR A 213 -16.24 -5.03 1.99
C TYR A 213 -14.94 -4.82 2.74
N VAL A 214 -14.18 -5.90 2.94
CA VAL A 214 -13.03 -5.90 3.84
C VAL A 214 -11.81 -5.26 3.19
N PHE A 215 -11.21 -4.33 3.91
CA PHE A 215 -9.90 -3.79 3.61
C PHE A 215 -9.20 -3.42 4.92
N ILE A 216 -7.91 -3.72 5.03
CA ILE A 216 -7.08 -3.38 6.18
C ILE A 216 -5.86 -2.64 5.66
N GLY A 217 -5.56 -1.47 6.21
CA GLY A 217 -4.43 -0.65 5.82
C GLY A 217 -3.60 -0.19 7.02
N HIS A 218 -2.35 0.20 6.74
CA HIS A 218 -1.44 0.78 7.72
C HIS A 218 -0.92 2.11 7.18
N ILE A 219 -1.40 3.21 7.74
CA ILE A 219 -1.04 4.57 7.31
C ILE A 219 0.42 4.87 7.64
N GLY A 220 0.89 4.44 8.80
CA GLY A 220 2.27 4.58 9.26
C GLY A 220 2.37 4.82 10.76
N GLY A 221 3.51 4.48 11.35
CA GLY A 221 3.69 4.56 12.80
C GLY A 221 2.71 3.65 13.53
N ASP A 222 1.84 4.24 14.33
CA ASP A 222 0.83 3.63 15.18
C ASP A 222 -0.60 3.66 14.61
N ASP A 223 -0.77 4.08 13.34
CA ASP A 223 -2.06 4.36 12.71
C ASP A 223 -2.49 3.27 11.72
N PHE A 224 -3.66 2.65 11.94
CA PHE A 224 -4.26 1.64 11.07
C PHE A 224 -5.65 2.05 10.61
N VAL A 225 -6.11 1.44 9.53
CA VAL A 225 -7.50 1.58 9.05
C VAL A 225 -8.11 0.22 8.76
N VAL A 226 -9.42 0.15 8.97
CA VAL A 226 -10.25 -1.01 8.62
C VAL A 226 -11.49 -0.52 7.88
N MET A 227 -11.82 -1.18 6.78
CA MET A 227 -13.12 -1.05 6.13
C MET A 227 -13.81 -2.41 6.22
N SER A 228 -15.10 -2.40 6.50
CA SER A 228 -15.90 -3.61 6.58
C SER A 228 -17.37 -3.32 6.22
N HIS A 229 -18.19 -4.36 6.21
CA HIS A 229 -19.64 -4.18 6.16
C HIS A 229 -20.11 -3.33 7.35
N PRO A 230 -21.11 -2.44 7.18
CA PRO A 230 -21.59 -1.57 8.27
C PRO A 230 -21.97 -2.31 9.54
N ASP A 231 -22.63 -3.45 9.44
CA ASP A 231 -23.07 -4.23 10.60
C ASP A 231 -21.91 -4.87 11.39
N ASP A 232 -20.73 -4.99 10.80
CA ASP A 232 -19.61 -5.71 11.41
C ASP A 232 -18.61 -4.79 12.12
N ILE A 233 -18.55 -3.48 11.75
CA ILE A 233 -17.45 -2.59 12.17
C ILE A 233 -17.39 -2.38 13.69
N ILE A 234 -18.53 -2.33 14.35
CA ILE A 234 -18.60 -2.14 15.81
C ILE A 234 -18.12 -3.37 16.54
N ASP A 235 -18.54 -4.57 16.10
CA ASP A 235 -18.10 -5.84 16.70
C ASP A 235 -16.61 -6.06 16.46
N ILE A 236 -16.10 -5.72 15.26
CA ILE A 236 -14.68 -5.72 14.95
C ILE A 236 -13.93 -4.80 15.92
N SER A 237 -14.38 -3.55 16.04
CA SER A 237 -13.71 -2.54 16.88
C SER A 237 -13.66 -2.95 18.34
N ASN A 238 -14.76 -3.41 18.90
CA ASN A 238 -14.85 -3.86 20.28
C ASN A 238 -13.99 -5.11 20.55
N THR A 239 -14.00 -6.06 19.60
CA THR A 239 -13.19 -7.29 19.73
C THR A 239 -11.70 -6.97 19.62
N VAL A 240 -11.29 -6.06 18.73
CA VAL A 240 -9.90 -5.58 18.63
C VAL A 240 -9.45 -4.96 19.94
N ILE A 241 -10.23 -4.05 20.54
CA ILE A 241 -9.92 -3.46 21.86
C ILE A 241 -9.79 -4.53 22.93
N CYS A 242 -10.79 -5.40 23.06
CA CYS A 242 -10.80 -6.44 24.09
C CYS A 242 -9.56 -7.35 24.04
N ASN A 243 -9.13 -7.70 22.85
CA ASN A 243 -7.96 -8.55 22.66
C ASN A 243 -6.65 -7.77 22.82
N PHE A 244 -6.58 -6.53 22.33
CA PHE A 244 -5.42 -5.66 22.51
C PHE A 244 -5.12 -5.42 23.98
N ASP A 245 -6.11 -5.03 24.78
CA ASP A 245 -5.96 -4.73 26.20
C ASP A 245 -5.46 -5.94 27.00
N LYS A 246 -5.83 -7.17 26.60
CA LYS A 246 -5.33 -8.40 27.21
C LYS A 246 -3.86 -8.66 26.86
N ILE A 247 -3.47 -8.40 25.61
CA ILE A 247 -2.14 -8.78 25.10
C ILE A 247 -1.11 -7.70 25.38
N VAL A 248 -1.46 -6.41 25.27
CA VAL A 248 -0.52 -5.29 25.33
C VAL A 248 0.30 -5.26 26.63
N LEU A 249 -0.26 -5.71 27.72
CA LEU A 249 0.45 -5.79 29.01
C LEU A 249 1.64 -6.74 29.00
N SER A 250 1.70 -7.70 28.07
CA SER A 250 2.83 -8.61 27.91
C SER A 250 4.10 -7.91 27.37
N PHE A 251 3.95 -6.74 26.79
CA PHE A 251 5.06 -5.93 26.27
C PHE A 251 5.73 -5.05 27.33
N TYR A 252 5.20 -5.01 28.55
CA TYR A 252 5.74 -4.23 29.65
C TYR A 252 6.51 -5.10 30.64
N ASP A 253 7.51 -4.52 31.27
CA ASP A 253 8.21 -5.14 32.39
C ASP A 253 7.27 -5.30 33.58
N ASN A 254 7.54 -6.28 34.45
CA ASN A 254 6.68 -6.59 35.60
C ASN A 254 6.39 -5.37 36.49
N THR A 255 7.37 -4.49 36.66
CA THR A 255 7.23 -3.27 37.50
C THR A 255 6.22 -2.30 36.89
N ASP A 256 6.32 -2.03 35.58
CA ASP A 256 5.44 -1.09 34.91
C ASP A 256 4.04 -1.68 34.71
N LYS A 257 3.97 -2.99 34.43
CA LYS A 257 2.71 -3.73 34.37
C LYS A 257 1.91 -3.63 35.68
N GLN A 258 2.59 -3.80 36.84
CA GLN A 258 1.93 -3.69 38.14
C GLN A 258 1.52 -2.26 38.49
N ARG A 259 2.29 -1.26 38.06
CA ARG A 259 1.98 0.17 38.26
C ARG A 259 0.87 0.67 37.35
N GLY A 260 0.67 0.07 36.20
CA GLY A 260 -0.26 0.54 35.15
C GLY A 260 0.18 1.79 34.41
N TYR A 261 1.43 2.23 34.59
CA TYR A 261 2.01 3.38 33.90
C TYR A 261 3.52 3.21 33.72
N ILE A 262 4.06 3.97 32.73
CA ILE A 262 5.49 4.14 32.54
C ILE A 262 5.92 5.56 32.88
N GLU A 263 7.17 5.73 33.30
CA GLU A 263 7.81 7.03 33.45
C GLU A 263 8.74 7.25 32.25
N SER A 264 8.49 8.31 31.51
CA SER A 264 9.24 8.71 30.30
C SER A 264 9.30 10.24 30.19
N TYR A 265 10.13 10.74 29.28
CA TYR A 265 10.24 12.18 29.05
C TYR A 265 9.18 12.65 28.05
N ASP A 266 8.54 13.78 28.37
CA ASP A 266 7.65 14.46 27.43
C ASP A 266 8.45 15.22 26.32
N ARG A 267 7.71 15.92 25.42
CA ARG A 267 8.32 16.73 24.36
C ARG A 267 9.18 17.89 24.90
N GLN A 268 8.99 18.30 26.15
CA GLN A 268 9.71 19.35 26.85
C GLN A 268 10.86 18.82 27.71
N LYS A 269 11.19 17.52 27.58
CA LYS A 269 12.19 16.79 28.40
C LYS A 269 11.89 16.79 29.90
N LYS A 270 10.63 16.89 30.30
CA LYS A 270 10.20 16.70 31.67
C LYS A 270 9.75 15.25 31.89
N MET A 271 10.16 14.66 33.01
CA MET A 271 9.72 13.32 33.41
C MET A 271 8.21 13.36 33.69
N GLN A 272 7.46 12.53 33.00
CA GLN A 272 6.01 12.39 33.17
C GLN A 272 5.60 10.92 33.24
N ARG A 273 4.41 10.69 33.77
CA ARG A 273 3.78 9.37 33.82
C ARG A 273 2.81 9.23 32.66
N PHE A 274 2.98 8.16 31.91
CA PHE A 274 2.11 7.80 30.79
C PHE A 274 1.41 6.48 31.10
N PRO A 275 0.10 6.39 30.96
CA PRO A 275 -0.62 5.12 31.07
C PRO A 275 -0.04 4.06 30.14
N VAL A 276 -0.33 2.79 30.39
CA VAL A 276 -0.06 1.73 29.41
C VAL A 276 -0.78 2.03 28.10
N MET A 277 -0.25 1.51 27.00
CA MET A 277 -0.85 1.68 25.67
C MET A 277 -2.31 1.21 25.65
N SER A 278 -3.13 1.94 24.93
CA SER A 278 -4.54 1.66 24.66
C SER A 278 -4.84 1.93 23.18
N LEU A 279 -6.05 1.59 22.73
CA LEU A 279 -6.49 1.89 21.38
C LEU A 279 -7.57 2.96 21.37
N SER A 280 -7.37 4.01 20.60
CA SER A 280 -8.39 4.97 20.21
C SER A 280 -8.93 4.61 18.82
N ILE A 281 -10.23 4.25 18.73
CA ILE A 281 -10.87 3.86 17.46
C ILE A 281 -11.96 4.87 17.10
N ALA A 282 -11.81 5.49 15.93
CA ALA A 282 -12.80 6.38 15.35
C ALA A 282 -13.56 5.66 14.22
N VAL A 283 -14.88 5.54 14.34
CA VAL A 283 -15.73 4.80 13.39
C VAL A 283 -16.64 5.73 12.65
N ILE A 284 -16.71 5.58 11.33
CA ILE A 284 -17.70 6.20 10.43
C ILE A 284 -18.54 5.07 9.86
N GLU A 285 -19.78 4.96 10.32
CA GLU A 285 -20.74 3.97 9.79
C GLU A 285 -21.39 4.47 8.52
N ASP A 286 -21.75 3.55 7.63
CA ASP A 286 -22.50 3.83 6.40
C ASP A 286 -21.88 4.98 5.58
N VAL A 287 -20.61 4.83 5.22
CA VAL A 287 -19.81 5.90 4.56
C VAL A 287 -20.54 6.49 3.34
N ASN A 288 -21.11 5.65 2.46
CA ASN A 288 -21.79 6.12 1.25
C ASN A 288 -23.02 7.00 1.50
N LYS A 289 -23.65 6.87 2.68
CA LYS A 289 -24.80 7.72 3.04
C LYS A 289 -24.39 9.09 3.58
N LYS A 290 -23.13 9.23 4.01
CA LYS A 290 -22.64 10.42 4.72
C LYS A 290 -21.60 11.21 3.96
N ILE A 291 -20.94 10.58 2.98
CA ILE A 291 -19.70 11.07 2.40
C ILE A 291 -19.74 10.92 0.89
N SER A 292 -19.48 12.01 0.17
CA SER A 292 -19.38 12.04 -1.29
C SER A 292 -17.94 12.06 -1.83
N HIS A 293 -16.96 12.32 -0.96
CA HIS A 293 -15.56 12.44 -1.36
C HIS A 293 -14.62 11.93 -0.26
N TYR A 294 -13.61 11.14 -0.64
CA TYR A 294 -12.67 10.50 0.31
C TYR A 294 -11.99 11.47 1.28
N GLY A 295 -11.76 12.73 0.89
CA GLY A 295 -11.16 13.76 1.77
C GLY A 295 -11.96 14.03 3.04
N GLN A 296 -13.29 13.89 2.98
CA GLN A 296 -14.17 14.04 4.14
C GLN A 296 -13.94 12.96 5.19
N ILE A 297 -13.57 11.74 4.77
CA ILE A 297 -13.26 10.63 5.70
C ILE A 297 -12.09 11.03 6.61
N SER A 298 -11.02 11.57 6.04
CA SER A 298 -9.82 11.97 6.80
C SER A 298 -10.13 13.08 7.81
N GLU A 299 -10.95 14.07 7.41
CA GLU A 299 -11.36 15.16 8.28
C GLU A 299 -12.23 14.67 9.45
N ILE A 300 -13.23 13.84 9.16
CA ILE A 300 -14.13 13.25 10.16
C ILE A 300 -13.34 12.35 11.12
N ALA A 301 -12.52 11.44 10.58
CA ALA A 301 -11.71 10.52 11.37
C ALA A 301 -10.74 11.26 12.31
N SER A 302 -10.10 12.35 11.82
CA SER A 302 -9.20 13.18 12.64
C SER A 302 -9.95 13.86 13.81
N GLY A 303 -11.15 14.40 13.55
CA GLY A 303 -11.97 14.98 14.60
C GLY A 303 -12.41 13.97 15.67
N LEU A 304 -12.86 12.78 15.24
CA LEU A 304 -13.26 11.70 16.15
C LEU A 304 -12.07 11.14 16.95
N LYS A 305 -10.89 11.02 16.31
CA LYS A 305 -9.65 10.61 16.96
C LYS A 305 -9.27 11.55 18.12
N SER A 306 -9.41 12.87 17.93
CA SER A 306 -9.18 13.84 19.02
C SER A 306 -10.10 13.58 20.21
N ILE A 307 -11.39 13.32 19.95
CA ILE A 307 -12.37 13.01 21.02
C ILE A 307 -12.04 11.67 21.70
N ALA A 308 -11.62 10.67 20.91
CA ALA A 308 -11.24 9.37 21.47
C ALA A 308 -10.05 9.49 22.42
N LYS A 309 -9.03 10.27 22.08
CA LYS A 309 -7.81 10.49 22.90
C LYS A 309 -8.06 11.26 24.20
N GLU A 310 -9.18 11.94 24.34
CA GLU A 310 -9.56 12.60 25.60
C GLU A 310 -10.09 11.59 26.64
N LYS A 311 -10.49 10.39 26.23
CA LYS A 311 -10.97 9.34 27.12
C LYS A 311 -9.83 8.45 27.57
N PRO A 312 -9.73 8.13 28.88
CA PRO A 312 -8.70 7.22 29.34
C PRO A 312 -8.98 5.77 28.92
N GLY A 313 -7.92 5.05 28.53
CA GLY A 313 -8.00 3.65 28.11
C GLY A 313 -8.56 3.46 26.70
N SER A 314 -8.66 2.20 26.27
CA SER A 314 -9.17 1.87 24.95
C SER A 314 -10.64 2.22 24.79
N ASN A 315 -10.98 2.84 23.66
CA ASN A 315 -12.36 3.26 23.41
C ASN A 315 -12.71 3.34 21.91
N VAL A 316 -14.01 3.27 21.62
CA VAL A 316 -14.59 3.44 20.29
C VAL A 316 -15.46 4.69 20.29
N ILE A 317 -15.23 5.58 19.33
CA ILE A 317 -16.05 6.76 19.07
C ILE A 317 -16.68 6.63 17.70
N VAL A 318 -18.00 6.67 17.65
CA VAL A 318 -18.78 6.54 16.40
C VAL A 318 -19.25 7.92 15.94
N ASP A 319 -19.14 8.18 14.65
CA ASP A 319 -19.71 9.38 14.04
C ASP A 319 -21.24 9.36 14.12
N ARG A 320 -21.80 10.28 14.90
CA ARG A 320 -23.25 10.42 15.11
C ARG A 320 -23.91 11.44 14.18
N ARG A 321 -23.15 12.07 13.28
CA ARG A 321 -23.74 13.00 12.32
C ARG A 321 -24.65 12.23 11.38
N GLN A 322 -25.88 12.75 11.21
CA GLN A 322 -26.79 12.26 10.16
C GLN A 322 -26.32 12.90 8.85
N GLY A 323 -26.25 12.12 7.79
CA GLY A 323 -26.01 12.66 6.44
C GLY A 323 -27.13 13.63 6.08
N ASP A 324 -26.78 14.78 5.49
CA ASP A 324 -27.70 15.76 4.95
C ASP A 324 -28.46 15.21 3.75
#